data_aa32735a016478449ddced8368b0f49e
#
_entry.id   aa32735a016478449ddced8368b0f49e
#
_cell.length_a   1.000
_cell.length_b   1.000
_cell.length_c   1.000
_cell.angle_alpha   90.00
_cell.angle_beta   90.00
_cell.angle_gamma   90.00
#
_symmetry.space_group_name_H-M   'P 1'
#
loop_
_entity.id
_entity.type
_entity.pdbx_description
1 polymer ?
#
loop_
_entity_poly.entity_id
_entity_poly.type
_entity_poly.pdbx_seq_one_letter_code
_entity_poly.pdbx_strand_id
1 'polypeptide(L)'
;GGANIAGGLVANSAAISDLTDGRVVLAGTSGELEDSGNLTFNGSQLGVTGTVNASSTVTGSAFHTGAEGSAIRVTSNTISGPATITLDPAGVGDNTGKVVIAGDFQVDGTTTTVNSTTVEVTDKNILIANGAANDAAANGGGITIESGEGNKTFQFEATGDNLGSSENLNVASGKVYKINNVDTLSATTLGSAVVNS
;
A
#
# COMPACT_ATOMS: atom_id res chain seq x y z
N GLY A 1 -49.80 -40.12 -12.85
CA GLY A 1 -48.88 -41.14 -12.36
C GLY A 1 -47.55 -41.02 -13.07
N GLY A 2 -46.44 -40.98 -12.34
CA GLY A 2 -45.09 -40.99 -12.88
C GLY A 2 -44.62 -42.36 -13.28
N ALA A 3 -43.64 -42.47 -14.18
CA ALA A 3 -42.93 -43.70 -14.46
C ALA A 3 -41.89 -43.96 -13.36
N ASN A 4 -41.93 -45.19 -12.80
CA ASN A 4 -40.89 -45.64 -11.86
C ASN A 4 -39.92 -46.56 -12.61
N ILE A 5 -38.68 -46.16 -12.76
CA ILE A 5 -37.62 -46.90 -13.43
C ILE A 5 -36.69 -47.46 -12.34
N ALA A 6 -36.78 -48.75 -12.08
CA ALA A 6 -35.88 -49.46 -11.19
C ALA A 6 -34.54 -49.70 -11.91
N GLY A 7 -33.54 -48.93 -11.60
CA GLY A 7 -32.23 -48.93 -12.28
C GLY A 7 -31.91 -47.57 -12.88
N GLY A 8 -30.83 -47.48 -13.66
CA GLY A 8 -30.45 -46.22 -14.32
C GLY A 8 -31.29 -45.95 -15.57
N LEU A 9 -31.60 -44.69 -15.82
CA LEU A 9 -32.14 -44.24 -17.11
C LEU A 9 -30.97 -43.89 -18.05
N VAL A 10 -30.90 -44.55 -19.20
CA VAL A 10 -29.97 -44.20 -20.29
C VAL A 10 -30.81 -43.64 -21.44
N ALA A 11 -30.66 -42.35 -21.71
CA ALA A 11 -31.34 -41.64 -22.78
C ALA A 11 -30.36 -40.71 -23.51
N ASN A 12 -30.53 -40.57 -24.83
CA ASN A 12 -29.73 -39.65 -25.62
C ASN A 12 -30.06 -38.18 -25.29
N SER A 13 -31.26 -37.91 -24.84
CA SER A 13 -31.70 -36.60 -24.34
C SER A 13 -32.87 -36.76 -23.37
N ALA A 14 -33.01 -35.89 -22.42
CA ALA A 14 -34.17 -35.76 -21.55
C ALA A 14 -34.55 -34.28 -21.44
N ALA A 15 -35.84 -33.96 -21.58
CA ALA A 15 -36.38 -32.64 -21.32
C ALA A 15 -37.17 -32.69 -20.01
N ILE A 16 -36.77 -31.89 -19.04
CA ILE A 16 -37.42 -31.72 -17.74
C ILE A 16 -38.15 -30.37 -17.79
N SER A 17 -39.48 -30.40 -17.73
CA SER A 17 -40.31 -29.22 -18.06
C SER A 17 -40.30 -28.09 -17.00
N ASP A 18 -39.83 -28.36 -15.81
CA ASP A 18 -39.75 -27.44 -14.70
C ASP A 18 -38.35 -26.81 -14.52
N LEU A 19 -37.37 -27.26 -15.33
CA LEU A 19 -36.06 -26.61 -15.35
C LEU A 19 -36.07 -25.36 -16.24
N THR A 20 -35.44 -24.31 -15.76
CA THR A 20 -35.34 -23.00 -16.45
C THR A 20 -34.05 -22.90 -17.23
N ASP A 21 -34.11 -22.41 -18.47
CA ASP A 21 -32.93 -22.21 -19.31
C ASP A 21 -31.92 -21.26 -18.65
N GLY A 22 -30.63 -21.58 -18.78
CA GLY A 22 -29.54 -20.83 -18.20
C GLY A 22 -29.33 -21.01 -16.71
N ARG A 23 -30.09 -21.83 -16.02
CA ARG A 23 -29.86 -22.18 -14.62
C ARG A 23 -29.08 -23.49 -14.48
N VAL A 24 -28.29 -23.56 -13.39
CA VAL A 24 -27.53 -24.78 -13.06
C VAL A 24 -28.47 -25.77 -12.35
N VAL A 25 -28.49 -26.98 -12.82
CA VAL A 25 -29.30 -28.07 -12.23
C VAL A 25 -28.66 -28.52 -10.91
N LEU A 26 -29.48 -28.66 -9.90
CA LEU A 26 -29.12 -29.08 -8.55
C LEU A 26 -29.85 -30.39 -8.22
N ALA A 27 -29.27 -31.15 -7.29
CA ALA A 27 -29.99 -32.27 -6.66
C ALA A 27 -30.83 -31.72 -5.51
N GLY A 28 -32.14 -31.80 -5.64
CA GLY A 28 -33.10 -31.43 -4.62
C GLY A 28 -33.37 -32.57 -3.61
N THR A 29 -34.42 -32.37 -2.83
CA THR A 29 -34.82 -33.34 -1.80
C THR A 29 -35.15 -34.70 -2.44
N SER A 30 -34.62 -35.77 -1.88
CA SER A 30 -34.80 -37.15 -2.39
C SER A 30 -34.23 -37.42 -3.80
N GLY A 31 -33.34 -36.58 -4.29
CA GLY A 31 -32.67 -36.73 -5.59
C GLY A 31 -33.47 -36.18 -6.77
N GLU A 32 -34.46 -35.35 -6.51
CA GLU A 32 -35.17 -34.57 -7.54
C GLU A 32 -34.23 -33.62 -8.26
N LEU A 33 -34.42 -33.39 -9.56
CA LEU A 33 -33.68 -32.39 -10.32
C LEU A 33 -34.37 -31.03 -10.17
N GLU A 34 -33.66 -30.08 -9.60
CA GLU A 34 -34.15 -28.75 -9.37
C GLU A 34 -33.23 -27.72 -10.04
N ASP A 35 -33.67 -26.49 -10.20
CA ASP A 35 -32.82 -25.35 -10.54
C ASP A 35 -33.00 -24.18 -9.55
N SER A 36 -32.06 -23.26 -9.57
CA SER A 36 -32.13 -22.04 -8.74
C SER A 36 -31.81 -20.79 -9.56
N GLY A 37 -32.65 -19.77 -9.41
CA GLY A 37 -32.38 -18.45 -9.98
C GLY A 37 -31.10 -17.78 -9.42
N ASN A 38 -30.59 -18.29 -8.31
CA ASN A 38 -29.36 -17.79 -7.67
C ASN A 38 -28.08 -18.45 -8.23
N LEU A 39 -28.19 -19.47 -9.08
CA LEU A 39 -27.06 -20.14 -9.71
C LEU A 39 -27.35 -20.34 -11.20
N THR A 40 -26.72 -19.51 -12.02
CA THR A 40 -27.01 -19.43 -13.46
C THR A 40 -25.73 -19.59 -14.29
N PHE A 41 -25.87 -20.09 -15.53
CA PHE A 41 -24.78 -20.16 -16.50
C PHE A 41 -25.30 -19.81 -17.89
N ASN A 42 -24.75 -18.78 -18.51
CA ASN A 42 -25.15 -18.25 -19.82
C ASN A 42 -24.28 -18.74 -21.00
N GLY A 43 -23.45 -19.74 -20.78
CA GLY A 43 -22.49 -20.26 -21.77
C GLY A 43 -21.07 -19.65 -21.60
N SER A 44 -20.91 -18.52 -20.88
CA SER A 44 -19.63 -17.83 -20.66
C SER A 44 -19.39 -17.50 -19.21
N GLN A 45 -20.44 -17.20 -18.45
CA GLN A 45 -20.35 -16.73 -17.06
C GLN A 45 -21.19 -17.60 -16.14
N LEU A 46 -20.61 -18.01 -15.03
CA LEU A 46 -21.32 -18.56 -13.89
C LEU A 46 -21.75 -17.40 -12.97
N GLY A 47 -23.06 -17.18 -12.87
CA GLY A 47 -23.65 -16.17 -11.99
C GLY A 47 -24.06 -16.81 -10.65
N VAL A 48 -23.61 -16.24 -9.55
CA VAL A 48 -23.99 -16.63 -8.19
C VAL A 48 -24.58 -15.42 -7.48
N THR A 49 -25.87 -15.48 -7.14
CA THR A 49 -26.53 -14.50 -6.28
C THR A 49 -26.45 -14.99 -4.84
N GLY A 50 -25.48 -14.50 -4.08
CA GLY A 50 -25.19 -14.94 -2.71
C GLY A 50 -23.69 -15.03 -2.44
N THR A 51 -23.32 -15.86 -1.49
CA THR A 51 -21.93 -16.04 -1.07
C THR A 51 -21.32 -17.27 -1.73
N VAL A 52 -20.12 -17.16 -2.27
CA VAL A 52 -19.28 -18.29 -2.70
C VAL A 52 -18.35 -18.66 -1.55
N ASN A 53 -18.50 -19.85 -0.98
CA ASN A 53 -17.62 -20.39 0.04
C ASN A 53 -16.73 -21.48 -0.59
N ALA A 54 -15.44 -21.19 -0.73
CA ALA A 54 -14.47 -22.17 -1.20
C ALA A 54 -13.65 -22.66 0.01
N SER A 55 -13.69 -23.97 0.28
CA SER A 55 -12.90 -24.59 1.37
C SER A 55 -11.41 -24.75 1.02
N SER A 56 -11.01 -24.39 -0.19
CA SER A 56 -9.63 -24.42 -0.69
C SER A 56 -9.39 -23.22 -1.61
N THR A 57 -8.44 -23.30 -2.51
CA THR A 57 -8.00 -22.20 -3.37
C THR A 57 -9.01 -21.90 -4.48
N VAL A 58 -9.30 -20.63 -4.72
CA VAL A 58 -9.94 -20.14 -5.94
C VAL A 58 -8.85 -19.67 -6.89
N THR A 59 -8.73 -20.31 -8.05
CA THR A 59 -7.72 -19.96 -9.06
C THR A 59 -8.36 -19.23 -10.23
N GLY A 60 -7.84 -18.09 -10.60
CA GLY A 60 -8.29 -17.29 -11.73
C GLY A 60 -7.16 -16.42 -12.27
N SER A 61 -7.30 -15.86 -13.46
CA SER A 61 -6.35 -14.91 -14.03
C SER A 61 -6.43 -13.54 -13.36
N ALA A 62 -7.58 -13.20 -12.78
CA ALA A 62 -7.81 -11.97 -12.02
C ALA A 62 -8.99 -12.12 -11.05
N PHE A 63 -8.96 -11.34 -9.97
CA PHE A 63 -10.05 -11.19 -9.02
C PHE A 63 -10.53 -9.74 -9.08
N HIS A 64 -11.79 -9.50 -9.43
CA HIS A 64 -12.37 -8.17 -9.54
C HIS A 64 -13.47 -8.00 -8.50
N THR A 65 -13.49 -6.87 -7.81
CA THR A 65 -14.54 -6.54 -6.82
C THR A 65 -15.67 -5.69 -7.42
N GLY A 66 -15.65 -5.45 -8.72
CA GLY A 66 -16.63 -4.64 -9.45
C GLY A 66 -16.30 -4.56 -10.93
N ALA A 67 -16.90 -3.59 -11.65
CA ALA A 67 -16.64 -3.37 -13.06
C ALA A 67 -15.16 -2.99 -13.33
N GLU A 68 -14.63 -3.42 -14.46
CA GLU A 68 -13.27 -3.10 -14.87
C GLU A 68 -13.06 -1.57 -14.92
N GLY A 69 -11.97 -1.08 -14.35
CA GLY A 69 -11.68 0.36 -14.22
C GLY A 69 -12.19 1.03 -12.94
N SER A 70 -13.13 0.39 -12.20
CA SER A 70 -13.70 0.95 -10.96
C SER A 70 -13.50 0.05 -9.74
N ALA A 71 -12.86 -1.10 -9.90
CA ALA A 71 -12.74 -2.13 -8.88
C ALA A 71 -11.29 -2.37 -8.47
N ILE A 72 -11.09 -2.90 -7.27
CA ILE A 72 -9.81 -3.50 -6.91
C ILE A 72 -9.66 -4.80 -7.71
N ARG A 73 -8.55 -4.92 -8.40
CA ARG A 73 -8.18 -6.06 -9.22
C ARG A 73 -6.94 -6.72 -8.65
N VAL A 74 -7.02 -8.01 -8.40
CA VAL A 74 -5.88 -8.84 -7.98
C VAL A 74 -5.52 -9.78 -9.13
N THR A 75 -4.28 -9.67 -9.62
CA THR A 75 -3.69 -10.57 -10.60
C THR A 75 -2.52 -11.33 -9.98
N SER A 76 -1.78 -12.10 -10.75
CA SER A 76 -0.70 -12.95 -10.24
C SER A 76 0.35 -12.20 -9.41
N ASN A 77 0.60 -10.92 -9.70
CA ASN A 77 1.65 -10.12 -9.03
C ASN A 77 1.27 -8.66 -8.83
N THR A 78 0.00 -8.29 -9.04
CA THR A 78 -0.42 -6.87 -8.96
C THR A 78 -1.77 -6.75 -8.28
N ILE A 79 -1.85 -5.81 -7.35
CA ILE A 79 -3.11 -5.27 -6.84
C ILE A 79 -3.29 -3.89 -7.47
N SER A 80 -4.30 -3.72 -8.30
CA SER A 80 -4.63 -2.47 -8.98
C SER A 80 -6.07 -2.07 -8.73
N GLY A 81 -6.36 -0.79 -8.78
CA GLY A 81 -7.69 -0.26 -8.52
C GLY A 81 -7.88 1.12 -9.15
N PRO A 82 -8.98 1.82 -8.82
CA PRO A 82 -9.18 3.22 -9.18
C PRO A 82 -8.14 4.11 -8.46
N ALA A 83 -8.38 5.42 -8.43
CA ALA A 83 -7.41 6.41 -7.95
C ALA A 83 -6.82 6.15 -6.54
N THR A 84 -7.52 5.39 -5.69
CA THR A 84 -7.06 5.08 -4.32
C THR A 84 -7.31 3.63 -3.97
N ILE A 85 -6.30 2.99 -3.38
CA ILE A 85 -6.43 1.69 -2.70
C ILE A 85 -6.14 1.93 -1.22
N THR A 86 -7.10 1.63 -0.36
CA THR A 86 -6.95 1.71 1.09
C THR A 86 -6.65 0.31 1.65
N LEU A 87 -5.56 0.19 2.42
CA LEU A 87 -5.25 -0.99 3.21
C LEU A 87 -5.59 -0.68 4.67
N ASP A 88 -6.69 -1.23 5.13
CA ASP A 88 -7.20 -1.07 6.50
C ASP A 88 -7.17 -2.44 7.19
N PRO A 89 -6.16 -2.75 8.02
CA PRO A 89 -5.90 -4.11 8.47
C PRO A 89 -6.73 -4.56 9.67
N ALA A 90 -7.55 -3.70 10.23
CA ALA A 90 -8.45 -4.05 11.35
C ALA A 90 -9.93 -4.00 10.91
N GLY A 91 -10.81 -3.31 11.61
CA GLY A 91 -12.19 -3.10 11.15
C GLY A 91 -12.26 -2.00 10.09
N VAL A 92 -13.12 -2.15 9.10
CA VAL A 92 -13.26 -1.12 8.04
C VAL A 92 -13.60 0.24 8.66
N GLY A 93 -12.72 1.21 8.47
CA GLY A 93 -12.91 2.59 8.92
C GLY A 93 -12.49 2.87 10.37
N ASP A 94 -11.86 1.93 11.09
CA ASP A 94 -11.40 2.14 12.46
C ASP A 94 -9.98 2.73 12.56
N ASN A 95 -9.23 2.76 11.45
CA ASN A 95 -7.87 3.29 11.34
C ASN A 95 -6.86 2.65 12.33
N THR A 96 -7.08 1.40 12.74
CA THR A 96 -6.19 0.64 13.63
C THR A 96 -5.51 -0.52 12.90
N GLY A 97 -4.71 -1.28 13.60
CA GLY A 97 -4.00 -2.42 13.04
C GLY A 97 -2.63 -2.07 12.45
N LYS A 98 -2.01 -3.01 11.78
CA LYS A 98 -0.65 -2.88 11.23
C LYS A 98 -0.54 -3.52 9.85
N VAL A 99 0.01 -2.79 8.89
CA VAL A 99 0.52 -3.34 7.63
C VAL A 99 2.02 -3.60 7.77
N VAL A 100 2.46 -4.83 7.53
CA VAL A 100 3.88 -5.21 7.57
C VAL A 100 4.34 -5.54 6.17
N ILE A 101 5.38 -4.85 5.70
CA ILE A 101 6.08 -5.16 4.46
C ILE A 101 7.35 -5.91 4.86
N ALA A 102 7.43 -7.20 4.52
CA ALA A 102 8.54 -8.08 4.90
C ALA A 102 9.78 -7.98 3.97
N GLY A 103 9.65 -7.28 2.87
CA GLY A 103 10.72 -6.96 1.91
C GLY A 103 10.91 -5.46 1.75
N ASP A 104 11.50 -5.05 0.64
CA ASP A 104 11.70 -3.65 0.32
C ASP A 104 10.36 -2.95 0.06
N PHE A 105 10.27 -1.71 0.48
CA PHE A 105 9.13 -0.83 0.20
C PHE A 105 9.60 0.33 -0.66
N GLN A 106 9.11 0.39 -1.91
CA GLN A 106 9.41 1.46 -2.85
C GLN A 106 8.15 2.26 -3.19
N VAL A 107 8.28 3.57 -3.25
CA VAL A 107 7.22 4.49 -3.68
C VAL A 107 7.74 5.30 -4.86
N ASP A 108 7.17 5.10 -6.03
CA ASP A 108 7.56 5.77 -7.29
C ASP A 108 6.78 7.08 -7.53
N GLY A 109 6.07 7.58 -6.55
CA GLY A 109 5.30 8.82 -6.62
C GLY A 109 6.16 10.07 -6.38
N THR A 110 5.57 11.23 -6.64
CA THR A 110 6.22 12.54 -6.38
C THR A 110 6.16 12.96 -4.93
N THR A 111 5.24 12.39 -4.13
CA THR A 111 5.06 12.74 -2.71
C THR A 111 4.70 11.50 -1.90
N THR A 112 5.38 11.30 -0.79
CA THR A 112 5.01 10.34 0.25
C THR A 112 4.63 11.12 1.52
N THR A 113 3.41 10.94 2.01
CA THR A 113 2.93 11.56 3.24
C THR A 113 2.89 10.51 4.35
N VAL A 114 3.55 10.79 5.47
CA VAL A 114 3.49 9.97 6.69
C VAL A 114 2.80 10.79 7.78
N ASN A 115 1.55 10.45 8.08
CA ASN A 115 0.76 11.10 9.13
C ASN A 115 0.93 10.32 10.44
N SER A 116 2.07 10.48 11.09
CA SER A 116 2.33 9.87 12.39
C SER A 116 3.00 10.87 13.32
N THR A 117 2.89 10.65 14.62
CA THR A 117 3.56 11.49 15.62
C THR A 117 5.06 11.27 15.68
N THR A 118 5.53 10.12 15.22
CA THR A 118 6.94 9.73 15.22
C THR A 118 7.26 8.87 14.01
N VAL A 119 8.37 9.16 13.34
CA VAL A 119 9.01 8.27 12.35
C VAL A 119 10.25 7.71 13.02
N GLU A 120 10.28 6.39 13.25
CA GLU A 120 11.41 5.68 13.81
C GLU A 120 12.22 5.02 12.68
N VAL A 121 13.51 5.34 12.62
CA VAL A 121 14.45 4.80 11.63
C VAL A 121 15.56 4.07 12.39
N THR A 122 15.65 2.76 12.18
CA THR A 122 16.70 1.91 12.80
C THR A 122 18.01 1.97 12.03
N ASP A 123 17.96 2.36 10.75
CA ASP A 123 19.15 2.47 9.91
C ASP A 123 20.08 3.61 10.35
N LYS A 124 21.35 3.47 10.02
CA LYS A 124 22.39 4.44 10.40
C LYS A 124 22.32 5.74 9.61
N ASN A 125 21.73 5.72 8.41
CA ASN A 125 21.71 6.86 7.49
C ASN A 125 20.34 7.09 6.89
N ILE A 126 20.01 8.36 6.64
CA ILE A 126 18.95 8.79 5.74
C ILE A 126 19.65 9.41 4.52
N LEU A 127 19.41 8.81 3.33
CA LEU A 127 19.98 9.29 2.07
C LEU A 127 18.99 10.24 1.41
N ILE A 128 19.34 11.52 1.32
CA ILE A 128 18.53 12.56 0.69
C ILE A 128 19.17 12.95 -0.64
N ALA A 129 18.36 13.30 -1.63
CA ALA A 129 18.75 13.63 -2.99
C ALA A 129 19.54 12.51 -3.70
N ASN A 130 19.18 11.23 -3.43
CA ASN A 130 19.79 10.08 -4.10
C ASN A 130 19.62 10.19 -5.62
N GLY A 131 20.73 9.99 -6.35
CA GLY A 131 20.73 10.10 -7.81
C GLY A 131 20.86 11.54 -8.34
N ALA A 132 21.06 12.55 -7.50
CA ALA A 132 21.41 13.88 -7.97
C ALA A 132 22.74 13.86 -8.76
N ALA A 133 22.71 14.38 -9.98
CA ALA A 133 23.85 14.31 -10.89
C ALA A 133 25.02 15.22 -10.49
N ASN A 134 24.78 16.25 -9.69
CA ASN A 134 25.75 17.23 -9.22
C ASN A 134 25.17 18.06 -8.07
N ASP A 135 25.98 18.95 -7.49
CA ASP A 135 25.60 19.80 -6.36
C ASP A 135 24.40 20.70 -6.67
N ALA A 136 24.31 21.23 -7.87
CA ALA A 136 23.16 22.06 -8.27
C ALA A 136 21.84 21.26 -8.27
N ALA A 137 21.90 20.00 -8.64
CA ALA A 137 20.73 19.10 -8.59
C ALA A 137 20.38 18.65 -7.15
N ALA A 138 21.36 18.62 -6.24
CA ALA A 138 21.16 18.30 -4.82
C ALA A 138 20.80 19.52 -3.97
N ASN A 139 20.90 20.74 -4.51
CA ASN A 139 20.66 21.99 -3.78
C ASN A 139 19.27 22.03 -3.14
N GLY A 140 19.20 22.40 -1.87
CA GLY A 140 17.98 22.39 -1.07
C GLY A 140 17.63 21.03 -0.46
N GLY A 141 18.40 19.97 -0.75
CA GLY A 141 18.24 18.66 -0.11
C GLY A 141 18.51 18.73 1.38
N GLY A 142 17.56 18.33 2.22
CA GLY A 142 17.70 18.45 3.67
C GLY A 142 16.41 18.30 4.44
N ILE A 143 16.34 18.92 5.60
CA ILE A 143 15.20 18.87 6.51
C ILE A 143 14.50 20.23 6.50
N THR A 144 13.21 20.25 6.31
CA THR A 144 12.35 21.41 6.47
C THR A 144 11.36 21.18 7.59
N ILE A 145 11.28 22.09 8.52
CA ILE A 145 10.26 22.15 9.57
C ILE A 145 9.26 23.23 9.15
N GLU A 146 8.03 22.82 8.86
CA GLU A 146 6.96 23.75 8.51
C GLU A 146 6.48 24.52 9.75
N SER A 147 6.35 25.81 9.62
CA SER A 147 5.89 26.69 10.67
C SER A 147 5.03 27.81 10.10
N GLY A 148 3.98 28.22 10.81
CA GLY A 148 3.11 29.34 10.44
C GLY A 148 3.83 30.70 10.38
N GLU A 149 5.04 30.79 10.94
CA GLU A 149 5.91 31.98 10.89
C GLU A 149 7.03 31.87 9.85
N GLY A 150 6.89 30.96 8.88
CA GLY A 150 7.89 30.63 7.86
C GLY A 150 8.68 29.35 8.20
N ASN A 151 8.99 28.59 7.17
CA ASN A 151 9.69 27.31 7.29
C ASN A 151 11.10 27.48 7.85
N LYS A 152 11.52 26.54 8.69
CA LYS A 152 12.87 26.43 9.23
C LYS A 152 13.60 25.30 8.51
N THR A 153 14.84 25.55 8.05
CA THR A 153 15.54 24.60 7.19
C THR A 153 16.95 24.27 7.71
N PHE A 154 17.35 23.04 7.43
CA PHE A 154 18.73 22.58 7.49
C PHE A 154 19.01 21.82 6.21
N GLN A 155 19.71 22.44 5.25
CA GLN A 155 19.75 21.99 3.87
C GLN A 155 21.15 22.16 3.25
N PHE A 156 21.44 21.34 2.24
CA PHE A 156 22.62 21.51 1.41
C PHE A 156 22.46 22.74 0.50
N GLU A 157 23.46 23.58 0.48
CA GLU A 157 23.59 24.78 -0.35
C GLU A 157 24.73 24.57 -1.35
N ALA A 158 24.40 24.43 -2.64
CA ALA A 158 25.38 24.24 -3.70
C ALA A 158 26.31 25.46 -3.86
N THR A 159 25.81 26.68 -3.58
CA THR A 159 26.64 27.87 -3.54
C THR A 159 27.42 27.91 -2.24
N GLY A 160 28.73 27.72 -2.32
CA GLY A 160 29.61 27.66 -1.18
C GLY A 160 29.84 26.25 -0.62
N ASP A 161 29.16 25.24 -1.14
CA ASP A 161 29.33 23.83 -0.76
C ASP A 161 29.21 23.60 0.75
N ASN A 162 28.07 24.04 1.31
CA ASN A 162 27.86 23.99 2.76
C ASN A 162 26.50 23.33 3.12
N LEU A 163 26.39 23.04 4.43
CA LEU A 163 25.10 22.78 5.08
C LEU A 163 24.65 24.09 5.76
N GLY A 164 23.61 24.72 5.17
CA GLY A 164 23.00 25.94 5.68
C GLY A 164 21.88 25.65 6.68
N SER A 165 21.78 26.51 7.69
CA SER A 165 20.65 26.50 8.63
C SER A 165 19.96 27.86 8.60
N SER A 166 18.63 27.87 8.47
CA SER A 166 17.86 29.13 8.60
C SER A 166 17.76 29.62 10.04
N GLU A 167 18.14 28.78 11.01
CA GLU A 167 18.07 29.10 12.44
C GLU A 167 19.43 28.94 13.11
N ASN A 168 19.55 29.51 14.31
CA ASN A 168 20.73 29.34 15.12
C ASN A 168 20.94 27.89 15.53
N LEU A 169 22.17 27.39 15.43
CA LEU A 169 22.53 26.09 15.96
C LEU A 169 22.94 26.25 17.43
N ASN A 170 22.11 25.70 18.33
CA ASN A 170 22.35 25.75 19.76
C ASN A 170 22.87 24.42 20.29
N VAL A 171 24.00 24.42 20.97
CA VAL A 171 24.52 23.26 21.69
C VAL A 171 24.19 23.37 23.19
N ALA A 172 23.91 22.22 23.83
CA ALA A 172 23.55 22.16 25.24
C ALA A 172 24.69 22.69 26.13
N SER A 173 24.32 23.08 27.36
CA SER A 173 25.32 23.53 28.37
C SER A 173 26.40 22.47 28.57
N GLY A 174 27.65 22.94 28.61
CA GLY A 174 28.82 22.06 28.71
C GLY A 174 29.26 21.38 27.40
N LYS A 175 28.58 21.70 26.27
CA LYS A 175 28.97 21.27 24.93
C LYS A 175 29.62 22.41 24.16
N VAL A 176 30.38 22.07 23.13
CA VAL A 176 31.16 23.01 22.33
C VAL A 176 31.03 22.71 20.85
N TYR A 177 31.20 23.68 19.98
CA TYR A 177 31.45 23.47 18.57
C TYR A 177 32.90 23.04 18.35
N LYS A 178 33.08 21.99 17.53
CA LYS A 178 34.41 21.44 17.21
C LYS A 178 34.69 21.53 15.72
N ILE A 179 35.93 21.88 15.39
CA ILE A 179 36.46 21.74 14.03
C ILE A 179 37.58 20.70 14.09
N ASN A 180 37.51 19.66 13.31
CA ASN A 180 38.48 18.58 13.31
C ASN A 180 38.78 18.01 14.72
N ASN A 181 37.71 17.77 15.52
CA ASN A 181 37.77 17.34 16.92
C ASN A 181 38.42 18.34 17.92
N VAL A 182 38.78 19.53 17.47
CA VAL A 182 39.31 20.61 18.34
C VAL A 182 38.16 21.50 18.79
N ASP A 183 38.09 21.79 20.09
CA ASP A 183 37.11 22.71 20.67
C ASP A 183 37.35 24.11 20.11
N THR A 184 36.33 24.68 19.43
CA THR A 184 36.49 25.96 18.72
C THR A 184 35.67 27.06 19.36
N LEU A 185 34.42 26.83 19.71
CA LEU A 185 33.50 27.78 20.32
C LEU A 185 32.78 27.15 21.51
N SER A 186 32.74 27.84 22.65
CA SER A 186 31.90 27.51 23.80
C SER A 186 31.13 28.74 24.29
N ALA A 187 30.29 28.60 25.32
CA ALA A 187 29.57 29.74 25.91
C ALA A 187 30.47 30.78 26.53
N THR A 188 31.70 30.44 26.89
CA THR A 188 32.64 31.32 27.63
C THR A 188 33.98 31.50 26.95
N THR A 189 34.28 30.72 25.90
CA THR A 189 35.62 30.70 25.30
C THR A 189 35.55 30.65 23.78
N LEU A 190 36.31 31.51 23.11
CA LEU A 190 36.69 31.34 21.70
C LEU A 190 37.92 30.44 21.66
N GLY A 191 37.91 29.42 20.79
CA GLY A 191 39.10 28.60 20.59
C GLY A 191 40.24 29.39 19.98
N SER A 192 41.49 28.95 20.20
CA SER A 192 42.69 29.64 19.73
C SER A 192 42.73 29.88 18.21
N ALA A 193 42.10 29.05 17.42
CA ALA A 193 41.98 29.21 15.97
C ALA A 193 41.12 30.43 15.55
N VAL A 194 40.19 30.88 16.41
CA VAL A 194 39.33 32.05 16.16
C VAL A 194 39.97 33.34 16.66
N VAL A 195 40.80 33.24 17.70
CA VAL A 195 41.44 34.39 18.32
C VAL A 195 42.66 34.89 17.51
N ASN A 196 43.29 34.04 16.72
CA ASN A 196 44.50 34.31 15.96
C ASN A 196 44.29 34.61 14.47
N SER A 197 43.03 34.83 14.04
CA SER A 197 42.71 35.16 12.64
C SER A 197 42.50 36.66 12.41
#